data_b4aed394e00b0b734bac3a43d8ff0a65
#
_entry.id   b4aed394e00b0b734bac3a43d8ff0a65
#
_cell.length_a   1.000
_cell.length_b   1.000
_cell.length_c   1.000
_cell.angle_alpha   90.00
_cell.angle_beta   90.00
_cell.angle_gamma   90.00
#
_symmetry.space_group_name_H-M   'P 1'
#
loop_
_entity.id
_entity.type
_entity.pdbx_description
1 polymer ?
#
loop_
_entity_poly.entity_id
_entity_poly.type
_entity_poly.pdbx_seq_one_letter_code
_entity_poly.pdbx_strand_id
1 'polypeptide(L)'
;MIIYSHLVLGDSLFLFLATIGLYASLSCLLNPRYSYALVAGTFFGLMILVRPIGLFVPIAAAGFILWRTSRQKGKVGQGIGLAMVVIALSAALLTPIFWRNITQFSTWQLTSQNGTHFLMWVVSYSKSLDQGIPFSEGSAKINFKLANRIEQARNNKAEFNDFDYSDVAAALAKQELKDVSITTLAKAWGTGMAINIASPAIISDPRIREINNGSFMNSAGSGLINRLVNFLLQNNPDYLFWILIGLTMSALSCVLQFIGWIFLCRERNIFGMVSFSWILYFLVIAGPVASPKYRLPIEPILIVAQAIAFSSLISRIRVSDRLSILKGLARS
;
A
#
# COMPACT_ATOMS: atom_id res chain seq x y z
N MET A 1 11.59 7.96 2.65
CA MET A 1 11.86 8.11 1.21
C MET A 1 13.35 8.03 0.85
N ILE A 2 14.25 8.76 1.54
CA ILE A 2 15.69 8.82 1.19
C ILE A 2 16.34 7.44 1.07
N ILE A 3 16.07 6.51 2.01
CA ILE A 3 16.64 5.15 1.97
C ILE A 3 16.25 4.39 0.70
N TYR A 4 15.01 4.51 0.24
CA TYR A 4 14.53 3.80 -0.94
C TYR A 4 14.93 4.46 -2.27
N SER A 5 15.26 5.77 -2.26
CA SER A 5 15.73 6.46 -3.47
C SER A 5 17.14 6.02 -3.89
N HIS A 6 17.94 5.49 -2.97
CA HIS A 6 19.26 4.91 -3.27
C HIS A 6 19.21 3.47 -3.81
N LEU A 7 18.06 2.81 -3.68
CA LEU A 7 17.84 1.49 -4.23
C LEU A 7 17.25 1.64 -5.64
N VAL A 8 17.88 1.04 -6.64
CA VAL A 8 17.36 0.99 -8.02
C VAL A 8 16.17 0.04 -8.06
N LEU A 9 15.02 0.50 -7.58
CA LEU A 9 13.79 -0.26 -7.50
C LEU A 9 12.70 0.43 -8.34
N GLY A 10 11.83 -0.36 -8.95
CA GLY A 10 10.60 0.14 -9.59
C GLY A 10 9.68 0.93 -8.65
N ASP A 11 9.94 0.89 -7.33
CA ASP A 11 9.19 1.61 -6.31
C ASP A 11 9.23 3.13 -6.48
N SER A 12 10.41 3.69 -6.81
CA SER A 12 10.57 5.14 -6.99
C SER A 12 9.82 5.63 -8.25
N LEU A 13 9.91 4.87 -9.34
CA LEU A 13 9.18 5.16 -10.56
C LEU A 13 7.67 5.02 -10.35
N PHE A 14 7.23 3.97 -9.67
CA PHE A 14 5.83 3.78 -9.31
C PHE A 14 5.30 4.97 -8.50
N LEU A 15 6.03 5.41 -7.48
CA LEU A 15 5.66 6.55 -6.64
C LEU A 15 5.54 7.84 -7.45
N PHE A 16 6.49 8.11 -8.34
CA PHE A 16 6.48 9.28 -9.23
C PHE A 16 5.21 9.27 -10.11
N LEU A 17 4.94 8.16 -10.80
CA LEU A 17 3.78 8.02 -11.68
C LEU A 17 2.46 8.10 -10.89
N ALA A 18 2.38 7.45 -9.72
CA ALA A 18 1.23 7.49 -8.83
C ALA A 18 0.94 8.91 -8.35
N THR A 19 1.98 9.68 -7.99
CA THR A 19 1.85 11.06 -7.50
C THR A 19 1.32 11.99 -8.59
N ILE A 20 1.83 11.89 -9.81
CA ILE A 20 1.34 12.71 -10.93
C ILE A 20 -0.10 12.34 -11.29
N GLY A 21 -0.41 11.04 -11.38
CA GLY A 21 -1.77 10.57 -11.65
C GLY A 21 -2.76 11.03 -10.58
N LEU A 22 -2.39 10.95 -9.30
CA LEU A 22 -3.20 11.44 -8.18
C LEU A 22 -3.41 12.96 -8.26
N TYR A 23 -2.34 13.73 -8.47
CA TYR A 23 -2.42 15.19 -8.63
C TYR A 23 -3.34 15.59 -9.79
N ALA A 24 -3.20 14.93 -10.94
CA ALA A 24 -4.05 15.19 -12.10
C ALA A 24 -5.52 14.83 -11.82
N SER A 25 -5.79 13.71 -11.13
CA SER A 25 -7.14 13.34 -10.71
C SER A 25 -7.75 14.37 -9.77
N LEU A 26 -7.02 14.81 -8.75
CA LEU A 26 -7.47 15.85 -7.83
C LEU A 26 -7.73 17.18 -8.55
N SER A 27 -6.86 17.55 -9.50
CA SER A 27 -7.03 18.73 -10.34
C SER A 27 -8.29 18.62 -11.23
N CYS A 28 -8.58 17.42 -11.76
CA CYS A 28 -9.79 17.14 -12.52
C CYS A 28 -11.06 17.24 -11.66
N LEU A 29 -11.01 16.83 -10.38
CA LEU A 29 -12.12 17.00 -9.44
C LEU A 29 -12.42 18.46 -9.11
N LEU A 30 -11.40 19.30 -9.06
CA LEU A 30 -11.56 20.75 -8.83
C LEU A 30 -12.01 21.48 -10.10
N ASN A 31 -11.34 21.21 -11.21
CA ASN A 31 -11.54 21.83 -12.51
C ASN A 31 -11.72 20.74 -13.57
N PRO A 32 -12.96 20.31 -13.87
CA PRO A 32 -13.22 19.25 -14.82
C PRO A 32 -12.75 19.61 -16.23
N ARG A 33 -11.53 19.20 -16.60
CA ARG A 33 -10.90 19.42 -17.92
C ARG A 33 -10.34 18.11 -18.45
N TYR A 34 -10.48 17.89 -19.76
CA TYR A 34 -9.98 16.70 -20.44
C TYR A 34 -8.44 16.57 -20.34
N SER A 35 -7.70 17.69 -20.30
CA SER A 35 -6.24 17.65 -20.10
C SER A 35 -5.82 16.95 -18.82
N TYR A 36 -6.53 17.20 -17.70
CA TYR A 36 -6.27 16.51 -16.45
C TYR A 36 -6.65 15.02 -16.50
N ALA A 37 -7.77 14.68 -17.15
CA ALA A 37 -8.17 13.29 -17.33
C ALA A 37 -7.18 12.50 -18.21
N LEU A 38 -6.65 13.14 -19.29
CA LEU A 38 -5.60 12.56 -20.14
C LEU A 38 -4.33 12.27 -19.31
N VAL A 39 -3.85 13.24 -18.54
CA VAL A 39 -2.67 13.06 -17.70
C VAL A 39 -2.93 11.96 -16.66
N ALA A 40 -4.07 11.98 -15.95
CA ALA A 40 -4.39 10.98 -14.95
C ALA A 40 -4.42 9.57 -15.56
N GLY A 41 -5.13 9.36 -16.67
CA GLY A 41 -5.24 8.07 -17.35
C GLY A 41 -3.90 7.54 -17.84
N THR A 42 -3.08 8.41 -18.44
CA THR A 42 -1.74 8.05 -18.90
C THR A 42 -0.84 7.62 -17.73
N PHE A 43 -0.76 8.43 -16.69
CA PHE A 43 0.14 8.15 -15.57
C PHE A 43 -0.32 6.96 -14.72
N PHE A 44 -1.62 6.75 -14.57
CA PHE A 44 -2.12 5.54 -13.93
C PHE A 44 -1.87 4.28 -14.76
N GLY A 45 -2.04 4.34 -16.09
CA GLY A 45 -1.69 3.22 -16.95
C GLY A 45 -0.20 2.86 -16.86
N LEU A 46 0.69 3.84 -16.94
CA LEU A 46 2.14 3.65 -16.75
C LEU A 46 2.47 3.12 -15.34
N MET A 47 1.81 3.63 -14.31
CA MET A 47 1.94 3.15 -12.93
C MET A 47 1.61 1.65 -12.81
N ILE A 48 0.53 1.19 -13.44
CA ILE A 48 0.12 -0.22 -13.44
C ILE A 48 1.15 -1.09 -14.16
N LEU A 49 1.76 -0.60 -15.27
CA LEU A 49 2.83 -1.31 -15.97
C LEU A 49 4.06 -1.51 -15.10
N VAL A 50 4.37 -0.58 -14.20
CA VAL A 50 5.47 -0.72 -13.23
C VAL A 50 5.11 -1.67 -12.10
N ARG A 51 3.88 -1.54 -11.56
CA ARG A 51 3.38 -2.42 -10.49
C ARG A 51 1.86 -2.63 -10.61
N PRO A 52 1.43 -3.88 -10.82
CA PRO A 52 0.01 -4.23 -10.95
C PRO A 52 -0.86 -3.89 -9.74
N ILE A 53 -0.28 -3.61 -8.57
CA ILE A 53 -1.00 -3.21 -7.36
C ILE A 53 -1.90 -1.97 -7.59
N GLY A 54 -1.61 -1.15 -8.60
CA GLY A 54 -2.40 0.03 -8.97
C GLY A 54 -3.60 -0.22 -9.87
N LEU A 55 -3.91 -1.47 -10.24
CA LEU A 55 -4.87 -1.84 -11.29
C LEU A 55 -6.27 -1.18 -11.14
N PHE A 56 -6.79 -1.07 -9.94
CA PHE A 56 -8.12 -0.50 -9.71
C PHE A 56 -8.12 1.00 -9.43
N VAL A 57 -6.95 1.64 -9.38
CA VAL A 57 -6.85 3.09 -9.13
C VAL A 57 -7.54 3.93 -10.21
N PRO A 58 -7.39 3.66 -11.53
CA PRO A 58 -8.11 4.42 -12.57
C PRO A 58 -9.63 4.33 -12.43
N ILE A 59 -10.14 3.17 -12.02
CA ILE A 59 -11.58 2.95 -11.81
C ILE A 59 -12.07 3.79 -10.62
N ALA A 60 -11.34 3.78 -9.51
CA ALA A 60 -11.67 4.61 -8.36
C ALA A 60 -11.62 6.11 -8.69
N ALA A 61 -10.59 6.57 -9.41
CA ALA A 61 -10.47 7.95 -9.85
C ALA A 61 -11.62 8.35 -10.78
N ALA A 62 -11.96 7.54 -11.76
CA ALA A 62 -13.10 7.74 -12.65
C ALA A 62 -14.42 7.81 -11.88
N GLY A 63 -14.61 6.95 -10.89
CA GLY A 63 -15.77 6.96 -10.00
C GLY A 63 -15.90 8.27 -9.22
N PHE A 64 -14.80 8.79 -8.65
CA PHE A 64 -14.79 10.08 -7.96
C PHE A 64 -15.08 11.25 -8.89
N ILE A 65 -14.50 11.25 -10.10
CA ILE A 65 -14.77 12.28 -11.12
C ILE A 65 -16.25 12.27 -11.50
N LEU A 66 -16.81 11.12 -11.79
CA LEU A 66 -18.21 10.97 -12.14
C LEU A 66 -19.13 11.39 -10.98
N TRP A 67 -18.86 10.94 -9.77
CA TRP A 67 -19.61 11.31 -8.57
C TRP A 67 -19.57 12.82 -8.31
N ARG A 68 -18.41 13.47 -8.48
CA ARG A 68 -18.27 14.92 -8.27
C ARG A 68 -19.03 15.73 -9.31
N THR A 69 -18.92 15.34 -10.59
CA THR A 69 -19.56 16.04 -11.71
C THR A 69 -21.06 15.81 -11.74
N SER A 70 -21.56 14.62 -11.32
CA SER A 70 -23.00 14.34 -11.24
C SER A 70 -23.73 15.23 -10.24
N ARG A 71 -23.02 15.75 -9.23
CA ARG A 71 -23.57 16.73 -8.27
C ARG A 71 -23.63 18.16 -8.80
N GLN A 72 -23.10 18.42 -10.00
CA GLN A 72 -23.14 19.71 -10.65
C GLN A 72 -24.19 19.67 -11.78
N LYS A 73 -25.20 20.57 -11.72
CA LYS A 73 -26.27 20.63 -12.72
C LYS A 73 -25.71 20.71 -14.14
N GLY A 74 -26.18 19.85 -15.02
CA GLY A 74 -25.80 19.81 -16.45
C GLY A 74 -24.41 19.24 -16.76
N LYS A 75 -23.62 18.76 -15.77
CA LYS A 75 -22.26 18.27 -16.01
C LYS A 75 -22.09 16.75 -16.01
N VAL A 76 -23.17 15.98 -15.94
CA VAL A 76 -23.10 14.50 -15.92
C VAL A 76 -22.43 13.96 -17.20
N GLY A 77 -22.82 14.44 -18.39
CA GLY A 77 -22.20 14.04 -19.66
C GLY A 77 -20.70 14.32 -19.72
N GLN A 78 -20.28 15.50 -19.23
CA GLN A 78 -18.86 15.83 -19.11
C GLN A 78 -18.14 14.88 -18.15
N GLY A 79 -18.76 14.53 -17.02
CA GLY A 79 -18.22 13.59 -16.04
C GLY A 79 -18.02 12.19 -16.62
N ILE A 80 -19.00 11.70 -17.40
CA ILE A 80 -18.88 10.42 -18.09
C ILE A 80 -17.71 10.47 -19.08
N GLY A 81 -17.62 11.52 -19.90
CA GLY A 81 -16.52 11.68 -20.86
C GLY A 81 -15.13 11.70 -20.19
N LEU A 82 -14.98 12.44 -19.08
CA LEU A 82 -13.73 12.50 -18.33
C LEU A 82 -13.37 11.12 -17.68
N ALA A 83 -14.34 10.45 -17.08
CA ALA A 83 -14.15 9.12 -16.50
C ALA A 83 -13.75 8.09 -17.56
N MET A 84 -14.40 8.12 -18.72
CA MET A 84 -14.05 7.25 -19.84
C MET A 84 -12.64 7.51 -20.37
N VAL A 85 -12.21 8.77 -20.47
CA VAL A 85 -10.84 9.11 -20.87
C VAL A 85 -9.81 8.51 -19.91
N VAL A 86 -10.02 8.62 -18.58
CA VAL A 86 -9.11 8.04 -17.58
C VAL A 86 -9.02 6.53 -17.76
N ILE A 87 -10.17 5.83 -17.87
CA ILE A 87 -10.20 4.38 -18.00
C ILE A 87 -9.62 3.93 -19.35
N ALA A 88 -10.04 4.55 -20.46
CA ALA A 88 -9.63 4.15 -21.78
C ALA A 88 -8.13 4.29 -22.01
N LEU A 89 -7.52 5.41 -21.56
CA LEU A 89 -6.07 5.59 -21.67
C LEU A 89 -5.29 4.61 -20.80
N SER A 90 -5.73 4.39 -19.56
CA SER A 90 -5.11 3.39 -18.70
C SER A 90 -5.19 2.00 -19.32
N ALA A 91 -6.35 1.61 -19.87
CA ALA A 91 -6.55 0.33 -20.53
C ALA A 91 -5.73 0.21 -21.82
N ALA A 92 -5.67 1.26 -22.64
CA ALA A 92 -4.90 1.29 -23.88
C ALA A 92 -3.41 1.00 -23.65
N LEU A 93 -2.84 1.57 -22.58
CA LEU A 93 -1.45 1.31 -22.19
C LEU A 93 -1.21 -0.14 -21.73
N LEU A 94 -2.23 -0.81 -21.20
CA LEU A 94 -2.15 -2.20 -20.76
C LEU A 94 -2.40 -3.19 -21.90
N THR A 95 -3.04 -2.76 -22.99
CA THR A 95 -3.44 -3.61 -24.13
C THR A 95 -2.27 -4.44 -24.70
N PRO A 96 -1.05 -3.89 -24.92
CA PRO A 96 0.05 -4.69 -25.46
C PRO A 96 0.42 -5.89 -24.58
N ILE A 97 0.37 -5.72 -23.25
CA ILE A 97 0.69 -6.81 -22.32
C ILE A 97 -0.43 -7.85 -22.31
N PHE A 98 -1.70 -7.42 -22.24
CA PHE A 98 -2.83 -8.35 -22.34
C PHE A 98 -2.82 -9.11 -23.66
N TRP A 99 -2.59 -8.41 -24.79
CA TRP A 99 -2.48 -9.06 -26.10
C TRP A 99 -1.42 -10.12 -26.12
N ARG A 100 -0.20 -9.82 -25.66
CA ARG A 100 0.89 -10.80 -25.53
C ARG A 100 0.47 -11.98 -24.66
N ASN A 101 -0.12 -11.74 -23.50
CA ASN A 101 -0.45 -12.80 -22.55
C ASN A 101 -1.56 -13.72 -23.08
N ILE A 102 -2.54 -13.17 -23.81
CA ILE A 102 -3.58 -13.96 -24.48
C ILE A 102 -2.98 -14.80 -25.61
N THR A 103 -2.18 -14.20 -26.48
CA THR A 103 -1.68 -14.89 -27.69
C THR A 103 -0.57 -15.89 -27.39
N GLN A 104 0.30 -15.61 -26.41
CA GLN A 104 1.44 -16.46 -26.09
C GLN A 104 1.16 -17.47 -24.98
N PHE A 105 0.32 -17.10 -24.02
CA PHE A 105 0.12 -17.89 -22.78
C PHE A 105 -1.36 -18.27 -22.55
N SER A 106 -2.27 -17.90 -23.45
CA SER A 106 -3.72 -18.16 -23.35
C SER A 106 -4.33 -17.69 -22.02
N THR A 107 -3.86 -16.57 -21.47
CA THR A 107 -4.32 -16.04 -20.17
C THR A 107 -4.62 -14.54 -20.22
N TRP A 108 -5.63 -14.13 -19.41
CA TRP A 108 -5.99 -12.73 -19.18
C TRP A 108 -5.27 -12.12 -17.98
N GLN A 109 -4.39 -12.85 -17.33
CA GLN A 109 -3.65 -12.33 -16.19
C GLN A 109 -2.63 -11.28 -16.64
N LEU A 110 -2.54 -10.17 -15.92
CA LEU A 110 -1.56 -9.10 -16.17
C LEU A 110 -0.13 -9.56 -15.83
N THR A 111 0.01 -10.41 -14.81
CA THR A 111 1.30 -10.92 -14.32
C THR A 111 1.15 -12.35 -13.82
N SER A 112 2.22 -13.12 -13.99
CA SER A 112 2.33 -14.50 -13.47
C SER A 112 2.63 -14.57 -11.96
N GLN A 113 2.72 -13.44 -11.27
CA GLN A 113 3.10 -13.45 -9.85
C GLN A 113 1.91 -13.51 -8.88
N ASN A 114 0.67 -13.30 -9.34
CA ASN A 114 -0.50 -13.14 -8.47
C ASN A 114 -0.72 -14.34 -7.54
N GLY A 115 -0.76 -15.55 -8.09
CA GLY A 115 -0.99 -16.78 -7.30
C GLY A 115 0.14 -17.04 -6.32
N THR A 116 1.39 -16.87 -6.79
CA THR A 116 2.58 -17.06 -5.97
C THR A 116 2.64 -16.07 -4.82
N HIS A 117 2.44 -14.78 -5.09
CA HIS A 117 2.42 -13.75 -4.05
C HIS A 117 1.31 -14.00 -3.02
N PHE A 118 0.12 -14.36 -3.48
CA PHE A 118 -0.99 -14.67 -2.60
C PHE A 118 -0.70 -15.87 -1.70
N LEU A 119 -0.18 -16.96 -2.27
CA LEU A 119 0.19 -18.16 -1.52
C LEU A 119 1.31 -17.87 -0.51
N MET A 120 2.42 -17.28 -0.99
CA MET A 120 3.64 -17.15 -0.20
C MET A 120 3.54 -16.11 0.91
N TRP A 121 2.78 -15.05 0.70
CA TRP A 121 2.67 -13.98 1.70
C TRP A 121 1.37 -14.07 2.51
N VAL A 122 0.23 -14.14 1.85
CA VAL A 122 -1.07 -14.10 2.53
C VAL A 122 -1.34 -15.41 3.26
N VAL A 123 -1.25 -16.53 2.52
CA VAL A 123 -1.58 -17.84 3.10
C VAL A 123 -0.54 -18.28 4.12
N SER A 124 0.75 -18.18 3.78
CA SER A 124 1.83 -18.57 4.69
C SER A 124 1.79 -17.77 5.99
N TYR A 125 1.55 -16.44 5.93
CA TYR A 125 1.46 -15.64 7.14
C TYR A 125 0.21 -15.95 7.97
N SER A 126 -0.94 -16.07 7.33
CA SER A 126 -2.19 -16.40 8.02
C SER A 126 -2.09 -17.76 8.73
N LYS A 127 -1.53 -18.77 8.08
CA LYS A 127 -1.29 -20.09 8.70
C LYS A 127 -0.25 -20.04 9.81
N SER A 128 0.81 -19.26 9.64
CA SER A 128 1.80 -19.11 10.73
C SER A 128 1.20 -18.43 11.97
N LEU A 129 0.25 -17.49 11.78
CA LEU A 129 -0.50 -16.90 12.89
C LEU A 129 -1.44 -17.89 13.54
N ASP A 130 -2.15 -18.67 12.74
CA ASP A 130 -3.11 -19.68 13.21
C ASP A 130 -2.41 -20.77 14.05
N GLN A 131 -1.25 -21.22 13.60
CA GLN A 131 -0.43 -22.25 14.26
C GLN A 131 0.52 -21.72 15.34
N GLY A 132 0.65 -20.40 15.48
CA GLY A 132 1.60 -19.79 16.45
C GLY A 132 3.08 -20.00 16.12
N ILE A 133 3.41 -20.35 14.88
CA ILE A 133 4.78 -20.64 14.41
C ILE A 133 5.42 -19.44 13.72
N PRO A 134 6.76 -19.38 13.58
CA PRO A 134 7.45 -18.39 12.77
C PRO A 134 6.97 -18.38 11.31
N PHE A 135 6.97 -17.19 10.67
CA PHE A 135 6.61 -17.07 9.26
C PHE A 135 7.50 -17.92 8.33
N SER A 136 8.80 -17.97 8.62
CA SER A 136 9.76 -18.79 7.87
C SER A 136 9.40 -20.28 7.87
N GLU A 137 8.94 -20.82 9.01
CA GLU A 137 8.51 -22.21 9.13
C GLU A 137 7.19 -22.43 8.35
N GLY A 138 6.21 -21.55 8.55
CA GLY A 138 4.94 -21.60 7.80
C GLY A 138 5.17 -21.53 6.28
N SER A 139 6.05 -20.65 5.84
CA SER A 139 6.43 -20.50 4.44
C SER A 139 7.15 -21.74 3.90
N ALA A 140 8.05 -22.35 4.66
CA ALA A 140 8.74 -23.58 4.27
C ALA A 140 7.74 -24.74 4.05
N LYS A 141 6.76 -24.90 4.94
CA LYS A 141 5.70 -25.92 4.80
C LYS A 141 4.88 -25.72 3.52
N ILE A 142 4.52 -24.48 3.24
CA ILE A 142 3.75 -24.14 2.01
C ILE A 142 4.61 -24.32 0.75
N ASN A 143 5.89 -23.94 0.78
CA ASN A 143 6.82 -24.16 -0.32
C ASN A 143 6.97 -25.64 -0.67
N PHE A 144 7.10 -26.52 0.34
CA PHE A 144 7.17 -27.94 0.13
C PHE A 144 5.91 -28.50 -0.57
N LYS A 145 4.72 -28.08 -0.12
CA LYS A 145 3.45 -28.47 -0.75
C LYS A 145 3.35 -27.96 -2.19
N LEU A 146 3.80 -26.72 -2.42
CA LEU A 146 3.81 -26.13 -3.77
C LEU A 146 4.74 -26.90 -4.70
N ALA A 147 5.96 -27.22 -4.27
CA ALA A 147 6.93 -27.97 -5.06
C ALA A 147 6.35 -29.32 -5.54
N ASN A 148 5.73 -30.08 -4.66
CA ASN A 148 5.10 -31.37 -5.01
C ASN A 148 3.97 -31.21 -6.04
N ARG A 149 3.16 -30.13 -5.91
CA ARG A 149 2.09 -29.88 -6.88
C ARG A 149 2.59 -29.40 -8.23
N ILE A 150 3.66 -28.62 -8.24
CA ILE A 150 4.29 -28.16 -9.49
C ILE A 150 4.88 -29.36 -10.24
N GLU A 151 5.54 -30.29 -9.55
CA GLU A 151 6.07 -31.50 -10.15
C GLU A 151 4.96 -32.33 -10.81
N GLN A 152 3.86 -32.56 -10.09
CA GLN A 152 2.68 -33.25 -10.63
C GLN A 152 2.08 -32.53 -11.86
N ALA A 153 1.96 -31.20 -11.79
CA ALA A 153 1.40 -30.41 -12.88
C ALA A 153 2.29 -30.42 -14.12
N ARG A 154 3.63 -30.37 -13.96
CA ARG A 154 4.60 -30.48 -15.05
C ARG A 154 4.54 -31.81 -15.76
N ASN A 155 4.37 -32.90 -15.03
CA ASN A 155 4.27 -34.23 -15.61
C ASN A 155 3.01 -34.41 -16.48
N ASN A 156 1.98 -33.59 -16.25
CA ASN A 156 0.70 -33.63 -16.96
C ASN A 156 0.59 -32.62 -18.11
N LYS A 157 1.60 -31.76 -18.34
CA LYS A 157 1.54 -30.70 -19.34
C LYS A 157 2.87 -30.62 -20.10
N ALA A 158 2.81 -30.74 -21.44
CA ALA A 158 4.01 -30.73 -22.30
C ALA A 158 4.78 -29.41 -22.23
N GLU A 159 4.07 -28.26 -22.12
CA GLU A 159 4.65 -26.92 -21.95
C GLU A 159 4.09 -26.29 -20.67
N PHE A 160 4.94 -26.15 -19.67
CA PHE A 160 4.58 -25.56 -18.38
C PHE A 160 5.28 -24.21 -18.21
N ASN A 161 4.49 -23.14 -18.16
CA ASN A 161 4.98 -21.76 -18.11
C ASN A 161 4.73 -21.09 -16.73
N ASP A 162 5.18 -19.83 -16.58
CA ASP A 162 5.07 -19.08 -15.31
C ASP A 162 3.62 -18.78 -14.90
N PHE A 163 2.68 -18.67 -15.86
CA PHE A 163 1.27 -18.49 -15.53
C PHE A 163 0.65 -19.78 -14.99
N ASP A 164 1.05 -20.95 -15.54
CA ASP A 164 0.65 -22.24 -15.01
C ASP A 164 1.15 -22.43 -13.57
N TYR A 165 2.40 -22.02 -13.31
CA TYR A 165 2.95 -21.99 -11.96
C TYR A 165 2.10 -21.13 -11.01
N SER A 166 1.72 -19.93 -11.43
CA SER A 166 0.86 -19.03 -10.68
C SER A 166 -0.53 -19.62 -10.42
N ASP A 167 -1.11 -20.32 -11.40
CA ASP A 167 -2.44 -20.93 -11.27
C ASP A 167 -2.41 -22.11 -10.30
N VAL A 168 -1.38 -22.94 -10.33
CA VAL A 168 -1.16 -24.02 -9.34
C VAL A 168 -1.00 -23.43 -7.95
N ALA A 169 -0.22 -22.36 -7.80
CA ALA A 169 -0.05 -21.66 -6.53
C ALA A 169 -1.39 -21.05 -6.03
N ALA A 170 -2.18 -20.44 -6.91
CA ALA A 170 -3.49 -19.89 -6.56
C ALA A 170 -4.50 -21.00 -6.15
N ALA A 171 -4.48 -22.14 -6.82
CA ALA A 171 -5.31 -23.28 -6.46
C ALA A 171 -4.94 -23.83 -5.08
N LEU A 172 -3.64 -23.99 -4.80
CA LEU A 172 -3.15 -24.37 -3.48
C LEU A 172 -3.53 -23.34 -2.41
N ALA A 173 -3.40 -22.04 -2.72
CA ALA A 173 -3.78 -20.97 -1.81
C ALA A 173 -5.25 -21.05 -1.41
N LYS A 174 -6.15 -21.22 -2.37
CA LYS A 174 -7.59 -21.39 -2.12
C LYS A 174 -7.89 -22.60 -1.22
N GLN A 175 -7.16 -23.69 -1.41
CA GLN A 175 -7.32 -24.89 -0.57
C GLN A 175 -6.85 -24.63 0.84
N GLU A 176 -5.65 -24.09 1.02
CA GLU A 176 -5.03 -23.85 2.33
C GLU A 176 -5.79 -22.82 3.17
N LEU A 177 -6.48 -21.85 2.51
CA LEU A 177 -7.30 -20.86 3.21
C LEU A 177 -8.62 -21.39 3.75
N LYS A 178 -9.13 -22.52 3.25
CA LYS A 178 -10.39 -23.11 3.75
C LYS A 178 -10.32 -23.46 5.24
N ASP A 179 -9.13 -23.79 5.72
CA ASP A 179 -8.89 -24.18 7.08
C ASP A 179 -8.53 -22.99 7.99
N VAL A 180 -8.40 -21.77 7.44
CA VAL A 180 -8.04 -20.57 8.20
C VAL A 180 -9.30 -19.79 8.57
N SER A 181 -9.46 -19.49 9.85
CA SER A 181 -10.62 -18.74 10.32
C SER A 181 -10.63 -17.29 9.78
N ILE A 182 -11.82 -16.74 9.58
CA ILE A 182 -12.00 -15.34 9.17
C ILE A 182 -11.35 -14.39 10.18
N THR A 183 -11.38 -14.73 11.46
CA THR A 183 -10.75 -13.92 12.52
C THR A 183 -9.23 -13.93 12.40
N THR A 184 -8.61 -15.04 12.03
CA THR A 184 -7.17 -15.12 11.76
C THR A 184 -6.80 -14.31 10.52
N LEU A 185 -7.59 -14.38 9.46
CA LEU A 185 -7.40 -13.53 8.27
C LEU A 185 -7.49 -12.06 8.62
N ALA A 186 -8.51 -11.63 9.36
CA ALA A 186 -8.66 -10.24 9.79
C ALA A 186 -7.48 -9.77 10.65
N LYS A 187 -6.97 -10.62 11.56
CA LYS A 187 -5.76 -10.34 12.34
C LYS A 187 -4.53 -10.21 11.43
N ALA A 188 -4.38 -11.08 10.44
CA ALA A 188 -3.26 -11.01 9.49
C ALA A 188 -3.28 -9.71 8.70
N TRP A 189 -4.45 -9.32 8.14
CA TRP A 189 -4.61 -8.04 7.44
C TRP A 189 -4.37 -6.84 8.35
N GLY A 190 -5.00 -6.80 9.52
CA GLY A 190 -4.82 -5.72 10.50
C GLY A 190 -3.37 -5.55 10.94
N THR A 191 -2.66 -6.66 11.18
CA THR A 191 -1.23 -6.64 11.51
C THR A 191 -0.39 -6.10 10.35
N GLY A 192 -0.64 -6.57 9.12
CA GLY A 192 0.06 -6.08 7.93
C GLY A 192 -0.15 -4.58 7.70
N MET A 193 -1.40 -4.12 7.79
CA MET A 193 -1.74 -2.69 7.68
C MET A 193 -1.03 -1.85 8.76
N ALA A 194 -1.05 -2.30 10.03
CA ALA A 194 -0.39 -1.61 11.14
C ALA A 194 1.12 -1.52 10.92
N ILE A 195 1.76 -2.61 10.50
CA ILE A 195 3.19 -2.63 10.19
C ILE A 195 3.51 -1.71 9.00
N ASN A 196 2.70 -1.74 7.94
CA ASN A 196 2.91 -0.89 6.77
C ASN A 196 2.81 0.61 7.11
N ILE A 197 1.95 1.00 8.05
CA ILE A 197 1.84 2.40 8.52
C ILE A 197 2.96 2.75 9.51
N ALA A 198 3.19 1.92 10.51
CA ALA A 198 4.00 2.26 11.67
C ALA A 198 5.47 1.84 11.55
N SER A 199 5.80 0.89 10.67
CA SER A 199 7.17 0.37 10.57
C SER A 199 8.14 1.45 10.08
N PRO A 200 9.24 1.68 10.80
CA PRO A 200 10.20 2.69 10.43
C PRO A 200 11.03 2.24 9.22
N ALA A 201 11.28 3.16 8.28
CA ALA A 201 12.08 2.87 7.09
C ALA A 201 13.53 2.45 7.40
N ILE A 202 14.03 2.79 8.59
CA ILE A 202 15.39 2.48 9.04
C ILE A 202 15.67 0.97 9.05
N ILE A 203 14.66 0.12 9.24
CA ILE A 203 14.83 -1.35 9.18
C ILE A 203 15.23 -1.86 7.79
N SER A 204 15.10 -1.04 6.77
CA SER A 204 15.52 -1.36 5.39
C SER A 204 16.92 -0.92 5.07
N ASP A 205 17.58 -0.16 5.97
CA ASP A 205 18.97 0.25 5.80
C ASP A 205 19.89 -0.98 5.90
N PRO A 206 20.80 -1.23 4.93
CA PRO A 206 21.68 -2.39 4.94
C PRO A 206 22.47 -2.52 6.24
N ARG A 207 22.99 -1.41 6.77
CA ARG A 207 23.79 -1.37 8.01
C ARG A 207 22.99 -1.85 9.24
N ILE A 208 21.71 -1.49 9.30
CA ILE A 208 20.82 -1.92 10.39
C ILE A 208 20.40 -3.38 10.19
N ARG A 209 20.23 -3.80 8.94
CA ARG A 209 19.90 -5.21 8.63
C ARG A 209 21.01 -6.18 8.97
N GLU A 210 22.27 -5.77 8.87
CA GLU A 210 23.43 -6.59 9.24
C GLU A 210 23.49 -6.87 10.75
N ILE A 211 22.94 -5.99 11.59
CA ILE A 211 22.88 -6.17 13.05
C ILE A 211 21.68 -7.07 13.45
N ASN A 212 20.73 -7.30 12.53
CA ASN A 212 19.47 -7.96 12.82
C ASN A 212 19.63 -9.48 12.95
N ASN A 213 19.15 -10.04 14.05
CA ASN A 213 19.10 -11.48 14.29
C ASN A 213 17.76 -12.13 13.91
N GLY A 214 16.72 -11.34 13.63
CA GLY A 214 15.43 -11.88 13.23
C GLY A 214 14.38 -10.79 12.97
N SER A 215 13.42 -11.06 12.07
CA SER A 215 12.32 -10.14 11.82
C SER A 215 11.16 -10.41 12.77
N PHE A 216 10.34 -9.39 13.04
CA PHE A 216 9.11 -9.52 13.82
C PHE A 216 8.17 -10.62 13.29
N MET A 217 8.09 -10.80 11.98
CA MET A 217 7.25 -11.84 11.37
C MET A 217 7.78 -13.25 11.64
N ASN A 218 9.09 -13.41 11.85
CA ASN A 218 9.72 -14.69 12.16
C ASN A 218 9.70 -15.03 13.66
N SER A 219 9.24 -14.10 14.51
CA SER A 219 9.07 -14.39 15.92
C SER A 219 7.87 -15.32 16.13
N ALA A 220 8.04 -16.35 16.95
CA ALA A 220 6.97 -17.29 17.29
C ALA A 220 5.90 -16.61 18.17
N GLY A 221 4.66 -17.11 18.11
CA GLY A 221 3.57 -16.67 18.95
C GLY A 221 2.24 -16.54 18.20
N SER A 222 1.16 -16.90 18.87
CA SER A 222 -0.22 -16.87 18.33
C SER A 222 -0.86 -15.48 18.37
N GLY A 223 -0.23 -14.48 19.02
CA GLY A 223 -0.74 -13.11 19.16
C GLY A 223 0.37 -12.06 19.04
N LEU A 224 -0.03 -10.82 18.81
CA LEU A 224 0.89 -9.69 18.65
C LEU A 224 1.82 -9.51 19.87
N ILE A 225 1.28 -9.62 21.09
CA ILE A 225 2.03 -9.42 22.33
C ILE A 225 3.11 -10.49 22.48
N ASN A 226 2.76 -11.77 22.30
CA ASN A 226 3.71 -12.87 22.42
C ASN A 226 4.81 -12.76 21.36
N ARG A 227 4.47 -12.40 20.11
CA ARG A 227 5.44 -12.15 19.05
C ARG A 227 6.35 -10.96 19.38
N LEU A 228 5.81 -9.89 19.96
CA LEU A 228 6.60 -8.71 20.36
C LEU A 228 7.59 -9.07 21.46
N VAL A 229 7.16 -9.79 22.49
CA VAL A 229 8.03 -10.25 23.58
C VAL A 229 9.15 -11.13 23.03
N ASN A 230 8.82 -12.13 22.23
CA ASN A 230 9.82 -13.01 21.63
C ASN A 230 10.78 -12.26 20.70
N PHE A 231 10.27 -11.29 19.92
CA PHE A 231 11.10 -10.43 19.10
C PHE A 231 12.09 -9.62 19.92
N LEU A 232 11.65 -9.04 21.04
CA LEU A 232 12.52 -8.25 21.93
C LEU A 232 13.58 -9.12 22.62
N LEU A 233 13.23 -10.34 23.00
CA LEU A 233 14.17 -11.26 23.66
C LEU A 233 15.20 -11.89 22.72
N GLN A 234 14.90 -12.00 21.43
CA GLN A 234 15.73 -12.69 20.44
C GLN A 234 16.69 -11.75 19.69
N ASN A 235 16.43 -10.44 19.72
CA ASN A 235 17.21 -9.48 18.95
C ASN A 235 18.32 -8.80 19.74
N ASN A 236 19.37 -8.37 19.01
CA ASN A 236 20.51 -7.64 19.56
C ASN A 236 20.03 -6.28 20.13
N PRO A 237 20.51 -5.87 21.34
CA PRO A 237 20.18 -4.58 21.93
C PRO A 237 20.49 -3.38 21.03
N ASP A 238 21.59 -3.40 20.26
CA ASP A 238 21.92 -2.33 19.32
C ASP A 238 20.89 -2.19 18.20
N TYR A 239 20.41 -3.32 17.68
CA TYR A 239 19.29 -3.33 16.72
C TYR A 239 18.01 -2.77 17.34
N LEU A 240 17.67 -3.19 18.55
CA LEU A 240 16.48 -2.73 19.27
C LEU A 240 16.54 -1.22 19.57
N PHE A 241 17.72 -0.68 19.89
CA PHE A 241 17.91 0.76 20.07
C PHE A 241 17.51 1.55 18.81
N TRP A 242 18.03 1.17 17.65
CA TRP A 242 17.68 1.83 16.38
C TRP A 242 16.21 1.66 16.02
N ILE A 243 15.64 0.48 16.27
CA ILE A 243 14.21 0.23 16.06
C ILE A 243 13.37 1.12 16.96
N LEU A 244 13.71 1.27 18.23
CA LEU A 244 12.98 2.11 19.19
C LEU A 244 12.96 3.57 18.76
N ILE A 245 14.12 4.11 18.35
CA ILE A 245 14.20 5.47 17.79
C ILE A 245 13.30 5.59 16.55
N GLY A 246 13.42 4.66 15.61
CA GLY A 246 12.61 4.65 14.41
C GLY A 246 11.11 4.56 14.68
N LEU A 247 10.68 3.71 15.61
CA LEU A 247 9.28 3.56 16.02
C LEU A 247 8.76 4.84 16.69
N THR A 248 9.55 5.47 17.56
CA THR A 248 9.16 6.73 18.21
C THR A 248 8.94 7.84 17.17
N MET A 249 9.86 7.98 16.23
CA MET A 249 9.74 8.97 15.15
C MET A 249 8.57 8.64 14.20
N SER A 250 8.33 7.36 13.93
CA SER A 250 7.20 6.92 13.12
C SER A 250 5.87 7.18 13.83
N ALA A 251 5.77 6.89 15.13
CA ALA A 251 4.58 7.15 15.92
C ALA A 251 4.24 8.66 15.97
N LEU A 252 5.25 9.52 16.20
CA LEU A 252 5.08 10.97 16.15
C LEU A 252 4.60 11.44 14.77
N SER A 253 5.20 10.90 13.71
CA SER A 253 4.75 11.19 12.34
C SER A 253 3.31 10.75 12.10
N CYS A 254 2.91 9.56 12.55
CA CYS A 254 1.53 9.07 12.43
C CYS A 254 0.53 9.97 13.17
N VAL A 255 0.86 10.45 14.37
CA VAL A 255 0.01 11.39 15.10
C VAL A 255 -0.17 12.69 14.33
N LEU A 256 0.93 13.28 13.82
CA LEU A 256 0.86 14.50 13.02
C LEU A 256 0.06 14.30 11.72
N GLN A 257 0.27 13.17 11.04
CA GLN A 257 -0.48 12.80 9.83
C GLN A 257 -1.98 12.67 10.09
N PHE A 258 -2.35 12.04 11.21
CA PHE A 258 -3.75 11.90 11.59
C PHE A 258 -4.40 13.25 11.92
N ILE A 259 -3.71 14.10 12.68
CA ILE A 259 -4.17 15.47 12.98
C ILE A 259 -4.36 16.26 11.68
N GLY A 260 -3.39 16.24 10.78
CA GLY A 260 -3.47 16.95 9.51
C GLY A 260 -4.57 16.41 8.60
N TRP A 261 -4.80 15.09 8.61
CA TRP A 261 -5.90 14.50 7.87
C TRP A 261 -7.27 14.94 8.41
N ILE A 262 -7.44 15.07 9.75
CA ILE A 262 -8.65 15.64 10.35
C ILE A 262 -8.88 17.08 9.85
N PHE A 263 -7.84 17.92 9.81
CA PHE A 263 -7.96 19.28 9.27
C PHE A 263 -8.34 19.27 7.80
N LEU A 264 -7.70 18.40 6.99
CA LEU A 264 -8.01 18.25 5.57
C LEU A 264 -9.48 17.85 5.35
N CYS A 265 -10.00 16.93 6.15
CA CYS A 265 -11.40 16.53 6.08
C CYS A 265 -12.38 17.66 6.45
N ARG A 266 -12.01 18.48 7.43
CA ARG A 266 -12.85 19.61 7.87
C ARG A 266 -12.90 20.76 6.84
N GLU A 267 -11.75 21.08 6.25
CA GLU A 267 -11.65 22.22 5.32
C GLU A 267 -12.02 21.83 3.88
N ARG A 268 -11.69 20.63 3.46
CA ARG A 268 -11.79 20.13 2.08
C ARG A 268 -12.27 18.68 2.04
N ASN A 269 -13.52 18.45 2.38
CA ASN A 269 -14.09 17.10 2.52
C ASN A 269 -13.76 16.16 1.33
N ILE A 270 -13.81 16.64 0.08
CA ILE A 270 -13.49 15.82 -1.09
C ILE A 270 -12.03 15.33 -1.08
N PHE A 271 -11.08 16.15 -0.66
CA PHE A 271 -9.67 15.75 -0.54
C PHE A 271 -9.50 14.75 0.58
N GLY A 272 -10.18 14.93 1.70
CA GLY A 272 -10.19 13.98 2.80
C GLY A 272 -10.71 12.61 2.37
N MET A 273 -11.81 12.58 1.62
CA MET A 273 -12.39 11.32 1.09
C MET A 273 -11.47 10.61 0.09
N VAL A 274 -10.91 11.35 -0.88
CA VAL A 274 -9.97 10.78 -1.86
C VAL A 274 -8.72 10.27 -1.17
N SER A 275 -8.17 11.04 -0.23
CA SER A 275 -7.00 10.64 0.56
C SER A 275 -7.25 9.38 1.37
N PHE A 276 -8.40 9.29 2.04
CA PHE A 276 -8.80 8.10 2.78
C PHE A 276 -8.92 6.88 1.88
N SER A 277 -9.62 7.02 0.76
CA SER A 277 -9.82 5.92 -0.19
C SER A 277 -8.50 5.45 -0.80
N TRP A 278 -7.58 6.37 -1.09
CA TRP A 278 -6.24 6.06 -1.59
C TRP A 278 -5.41 5.28 -0.56
N ILE A 279 -5.36 5.78 0.69
CA ILE A 279 -4.65 5.11 1.78
C ILE A 279 -5.24 3.72 2.02
N LEU A 280 -6.56 3.64 2.18
CA LEU A 280 -7.26 2.38 2.43
C LEU A 280 -7.03 1.37 1.30
N TYR A 281 -7.10 1.81 0.04
CA TYR A 281 -6.86 0.96 -1.11
C TYR A 281 -5.48 0.27 -1.04
N PHE A 282 -4.40 1.04 -0.88
CA PHE A 282 -3.07 0.47 -0.86
C PHE A 282 -2.79 -0.39 0.36
N LEU A 283 -3.35 -0.05 1.52
CA LEU A 283 -3.25 -0.87 2.72
C LEU A 283 -4.00 -2.20 2.58
N VAL A 284 -5.21 -2.17 2.02
CA VAL A 284 -6.03 -3.37 1.82
C VAL A 284 -5.39 -4.30 0.79
N ILE A 285 -4.92 -3.76 -0.34
CA ILE A 285 -4.29 -4.57 -1.40
C ILE A 285 -2.94 -5.14 -0.95
N ALA A 286 -2.15 -4.39 -0.16
CA ALA A 286 -0.93 -4.94 0.42
C ALA A 286 -1.23 -6.08 1.40
N GLY A 287 -2.37 -6.04 2.09
CA GLY A 287 -2.84 -7.10 2.97
C GLY A 287 -1.84 -7.44 4.08
N PRO A 288 -1.60 -8.74 4.31
CA PRO A 288 -0.66 -9.23 5.31
C PRO A 288 0.81 -9.00 4.95
N VAL A 289 1.11 -8.56 3.73
CA VAL A 289 2.48 -8.28 3.31
C VAL A 289 3.01 -7.06 4.04
N ALA A 290 3.87 -7.30 5.03
CA ALA A 290 4.34 -6.29 5.95
C ALA A 290 5.77 -5.84 5.60
N SER A 291 5.91 -4.63 5.08
CA SER A 291 7.21 -3.99 4.84
C SER A 291 7.03 -2.47 4.71
N PRO A 292 7.97 -1.65 5.23
CA PRO A 292 7.91 -0.20 5.09
C PRO A 292 7.78 0.30 3.66
N LYS A 293 8.25 -0.47 2.67
CA LYS A 293 8.15 -0.11 1.25
C LYS A 293 6.71 -0.03 0.72
N TYR A 294 5.77 -0.77 1.34
CA TYR A 294 4.37 -0.75 0.93
C TYR A 294 3.63 0.52 1.38
N ARG A 295 4.27 1.35 2.23
CA ARG A 295 3.79 2.70 2.56
C ARG A 295 4.10 3.72 1.47
N LEU A 296 5.07 3.48 0.60
CA LEU A 296 5.50 4.45 -0.42
C LEU A 296 4.36 5.04 -1.25
N PRO A 297 3.37 4.26 -1.74
CA PRO A 297 2.29 4.83 -2.54
C PRO A 297 1.42 5.84 -1.80
N ILE A 298 1.34 5.77 -0.49
CA ILE A 298 0.53 6.66 0.35
C ILE A 298 1.34 7.82 0.95
N GLU A 299 2.67 7.77 0.88
CA GLU A 299 3.57 8.81 1.43
C GLU A 299 3.26 10.24 0.94
N PRO A 300 2.93 10.50 -0.34
CA PRO A 300 2.61 11.86 -0.77
C PRO A 300 1.45 12.47 0.01
N ILE A 301 0.41 11.68 0.29
CA ILE A 301 -0.74 12.12 1.08
C ILE A 301 -0.35 12.32 2.54
N LEU A 302 0.43 11.39 3.10
CA LEU A 302 0.88 11.46 4.49
C LEU A 302 1.77 12.68 4.74
N ILE A 303 2.66 13.01 3.80
CA ILE A 303 3.52 14.21 3.87
C ILE A 303 2.67 15.48 3.82
N VAL A 304 1.68 15.56 2.92
CA VAL A 304 0.77 16.72 2.84
C VAL A 304 -0.02 16.88 4.13
N ALA A 305 -0.57 15.78 4.67
CA ALA A 305 -1.29 15.81 5.95
C ALA A 305 -0.38 16.30 7.09
N GLN A 306 0.86 15.80 7.17
CA GLN A 306 1.83 16.24 8.18
C GLN A 306 2.18 17.73 8.04
N ALA A 307 2.35 18.24 6.82
CA ALA A 307 2.59 19.66 6.57
C ALA A 307 1.41 20.54 7.01
N ILE A 308 0.18 20.10 6.77
CA ILE A 308 -1.04 20.79 7.23
C ILE A 308 -1.08 20.83 8.76
N ALA A 309 -0.79 19.72 9.45
CA ALA A 309 -0.73 19.69 10.92
C ALA A 309 0.29 20.70 11.45
N PHE A 310 1.51 20.67 10.94
CA PHE A 310 2.57 21.63 11.32
C PHE A 310 2.14 23.07 11.11
N SER A 311 1.64 23.42 9.95
CA SER A 311 1.18 24.77 9.64
C SER A 311 0.08 25.22 10.61
N SER A 312 -0.89 24.36 10.90
CA SER A 312 -2.01 24.65 11.81
C SER A 312 -1.55 24.82 13.25
N LEU A 313 -0.57 24.02 13.71
CA LEU A 313 -0.01 24.14 15.05
C LEU A 313 0.79 25.43 15.22
N ILE A 314 1.65 25.76 14.24
CA ILE A 314 2.47 26.99 14.27
C ILE A 314 1.58 28.24 14.25
N SER A 315 0.54 28.25 13.43
CA SER A 315 -0.39 29.39 13.38
C SER A 315 -1.10 29.62 14.71
N ARG A 316 -1.51 28.57 15.39
CA ARG A 316 -2.13 28.67 16.73
C ARG A 316 -1.18 29.18 17.80
N ILE A 317 0.07 28.74 17.79
CA ILE A 317 1.11 29.22 18.72
C ILE A 317 1.32 30.73 18.51
N ARG A 318 1.52 31.19 17.27
CA ARG A 318 1.70 32.62 16.96
C ARG A 318 0.52 33.49 17.38
N VAL A 319 -0.71 33.01 17.26
CA VAL A 319 -1.92 33.71 17.73
C VAL A 319 -1.96 33.77 19.24
N SER A 320 -1.62 32.67 19.92
CA SER A 320 -1.55 32.61 21.40
C SER A 320 -0.52 33.59 21.95
N ASP A 321 0.67 33.65 21.35
CA ASP A 321 1.74 34.59 21.77
C ASP A 321 1.31 36.05 21.60
N ARG A 322 0.68 36.38 20.48
CA ARG A 322 0.14 37.75 20.27
C ARG A 322 -0.93 38.13 21.30
N LEU A 323 -1.82 37.18 21.61
CA LEU A 323 -2.86 37.40 22.63
C LEU A 323 -2.28 37.52 24.05
N SER A 324 -1.23 36.81 24.38
CA SER A 324 -0.52 36.92 25.67
C SER A 324 0.18 38.26 25.83
N ILE A 325 0.82 38.76 24.77
CA ILE A 325 1.47 40.08 24.73
C ILE A 325 0.42 41.19 24.89
N LEU A 326 -0.69 41.11 24.16
CA LEU A 326 -1.79 42.08 24.27
C LEU A 326 -2.44 42.11 25.66
N LYS A 327 -2.59 40.95 26.31
CA LYS A 327 -3.08 40.85 27.69
C LYS A 327 -2.08 41.39 28.72
N GLY A 328 -0.78 41.28 28.45
CA GLY A 328 0.28 41.86 29.28
C GLY A 328 0.26 43.38 29.21
N LEU A 329 0.15 43.95 28.00
CA LEU A 329 0.05 45.38 27.76
C LEU A 329 -1.24 46.04 28.32
N ALA A 330 -2.33 45.27 28.40
CA ALA A 330 -3.59 45.77 28.99
C ALA A 330 -3.62 45.74 30.52
N ARG A 331 -2.62 45.16 31.15
CA ARG A 331 -2.50 45.11 32.64
C ARG A 331 -1.41 46.02 33.19
N SER A 332 -0.61 46.64 32.34
CA SER A 332 0.36 47.72 32.63
C SER A 332 -0.30 49.09 32.43
#